data_f1298872d138bb7f161800b5236b72cf
#
_entry.id   f1298872d138bb7f161800b5236b72cf
#
_cell.length_a   1.000
_cell.length_b   1.000
_cell.length_c   1.000
_cell.angle_alpha   90.00
_cell.angle_beta   90.00
_cell.angle_gamma   90.00
#
_symmetry.space_group_name_H-M   'P 1'
#
loop_
_entity.id
_entity.type
_entity.pdbx_description
1 polymer ?
#
loop_
_entity_poly.entity_id
_entity_poly.type
_entity_poly.pdbx_seq_one_letter_code
_entity_poly.pdbx_strand_id
1 'polypeptide(L)'
;MCIRDSQIPIYQNTTWKYDSSEFMGRLFDLEEEGYFYTRLQNPTNDCVAAKICELEGGSAAMLTSSGQAANFYAVFNIAGCGDHVVCSTSIYGGTYNLFAHTMKRMGIEFTFVSPTCSDEELESAFRPNTKAVFGETVANPALTVLDIERFAKAAHDHGVPLIVDNTFPTPINCRPIEWGADIVTHSTTCLLYTSRCV
;
A
#
# COMPACT_ATOMS: atom_id res chain seq x y z
N MET A 1 -4.90 10.85 35.05
CA MET A 1 -3.42 10.72 34.91
C MET A 1 -3.22 9.73 33.78
N CYS A 2 -2.88 10.21 32.57
CA CYS A 2 -2.57 9.30 31.47
C CYS A 2 -1.19 8.69 31.75
N ILE A 3 -1.19 7.41 32.08
CA ILE A 3 0.03 6.64 32.24
C ILE A 3 0.57 6.40 30.84
N ARG A 4 1.66 7.08 30.48
CA ARG A 4 2.30 6.99 29.16
C ARG A 4 3.02 5.66 28.91
N ASP A 5 2.99 4.75 29.87
CA ASP A 5 3.60 3.42 29.88
C ASP A 5 2.66 2.29 29.48
N SER A 6 1.41 2.63 29.14
CA SER A 6 0.43 1.65 28.62
C SER A 6 0.76 1.34 27.15
N GLN A 7 1.72 0.47 26.93
CA GLN A 7 2.05 -0.08 25.62
C GLN A 7 1.49 -1.48 25.50
N ILE A 8 1.09 -1.85 24.29
CA ILE A 8 0.75 -3.24 24.02
C ILE A 8 2.02 -4.11 24.13
N PRO A 9 1.93 -5.35 24.63
CA PRO A 9 3.05 -6.27 24.62
C PRO A 9 3.53 -6.55 23.19
N ILE A 10 4.83 -6.82 23.04
CA ILE A 10 5.38 -7.33 21.77
C ILE A 10 5.17 -8.84 21.74
N TYR A 11 4.33 -9.31 20.83
CA TYR A 11 4.03 -10.74 20.64
C TYR A 11 5.03 -11.34 19.65
N GLN A 12 6.03 -12.07 20.16
CA GLN A 12 7.09 -12.74 19.37
C GLN A 12 6.84 -14.24 19.18
N ASN A 13 5.60 -14.68 19.38
CA ASN A 13 5.21 -16.08 19.20
C ASN A 13 4.76 -16.36 17.76
N THR A 14 4.93 -17.58 17.32
CA THR A 14 4.47 -18.05 16.00
C THR A 14 3.01 -18.51 16.06
N THR A 15 2.62 -19.17 17.14
CA THR A 15 1.30 -19.77 17.37
C THR A 15 0.80 -19.44 18.76
N TRP A 16 -0.47 -19.72 19.01
CA TRP A 16 -1.13 -19.50 20.30
C TRP A 16 -1.56 -20.83 20.90
N LYS A 17 -1.74 -20.86 22.22
CA LYS A 17 -2.36 -21.97 22.93
C LYS A 17 -3.87 -21.78 22.95
N TYR A 18 -4.61 -22.84 22.67
CA TYR A 18 -6.07 -22.89 22.68
C TYR A 18 -6.59 -23.82 23.76
N ASP A 19 -7.81 -23.56 24.22
CA ASP A 19 -8.45 -24.37 25.25
C ASP A 19 -9.03 -25.67 24.69
N SER A 20 -9.40 -25.69 23.39
CA SER A 20 -9.88 -26.88 22.71
C SER A 20 -9.52 -26.94 21.24
N SER A 21 -9.53 -28.15 20.67
CA SER A 21 -9.35 -28.39 19.24
C SER A 21 -10.53 -27.88 18.40
N GLU A 22 -11.72 -27.92 18.97
CA GLU A 22 -12.95 -27.45 18.33
C GLU A 22 -12.91 -25.94 18.11
N PHE A 23 -12.44 -25.18 19.11
CA PHE A 23 -12.27 -23.73 18.98
C PHE A 23 -11.22 -23.40 17.92
N MET A 24 -10.10 -24.14 17.92
CA MET A 24 -9.06 -23.98 16.89
C MET A 24 -9.60 -24.28 15.48
N GLY A 25 -10.45 -25.33 15.34
CA GLY A 25 -11.12 -25.65 14.07
C GLY A 25 -11.95 -24.46 13.55
N ARG A 26 -12.78 -23.86 14.40
CA ARG A 26 -13.61 -22.70 14.02
C ARG A 26 -12.78 -21.48 13.62
N LEU A 27 -11.62 -21.26 14.23
CA LEU A 27 -10.69 -20.21 13.80
C LEU A 27 -10.15 -20.46 12.38
N PHE A 28 -9.81 -21.72 12.05
CA PHE A 28 -9.37 -22.09 10.71
C PHE A 28 -10.48 -21.99 9.67
N ASP A 29 -11.71 -22.29 10.06
CA ASP A 29 -12.89 -22.21 9.20
C ASP A 29 -13.43 -20.76 9.10
N LEU A 30 -12.78 -19.78 9.77
CA LEU A 30 -13.16 -18.36 9.83
C LEU A 30 -14.57 -18.14 10.42
N GLU A 31 -15.04 -19.04 11.25
CA GLU A 31 -16.30 -18.94 12.00
C GLU A 31 -16.12 -18.15 13.31
N GLU A 32 -14.89 -18.00 13.77
CA GLU A 32 -14.50 -17.25 14.96
C GLU A 32 -13.36 -16.28 14.64
N GLU A 33 -13.30 -15.16 15.33
CA GLU A 33 -12.18 -14.22 15.26
C GLU A 33 -11.13 -14.57 16.32
N GLY A 34 -9.86 -14.51 15.93
CA GLY A 34 -8.75 -14.72 16.86
C GLY A 34 -7.42 -15.00 16.17
N TYR A 35 -6.36 -14.97 16.97
CA TYR A 35 -5.00 -15.21 16.50
C TYR A 35 -4.65 -16.68 16.56
N PHE A 36 -4.16 -17.25 15.48
CA PHE A 36 -3.72 -18.64 15.45
C PHE A 36 -2.32 -18.83 14.83
N TYR A 37 -1.89 -17.95 13.93
CA TYR A 37 -0.57 -18.01 13.33
C TYR A 37 -0.07 -16.63 12.92
N THR A 38 1.13 -16.25 13.39
CA THR A 38 1.70 -14.89 13.19
C THR A 38 1.85 -14.48 11.72
N ARG A 39 2.07 -15.41 10.80
CA ARG A 39 2.13 -15.10 9.38
C ARG A 39 0.82 -14.52 8.84
N LEU A 40 -0.31 -14.87 9.44
CA LEU A 40 -1.64 -14.39 9.06
C LEU A 40 -2.03 -13.16 9.87
N GLN A 41 -1.91 -13.24 11.20
CA GLN A 41 -2.28 -12.17 12.11
C GLN A 41 -1.41 -12.17 13.36
N ASN A 42 -1.09 -10.98 13.87
CA ASN A 42 -0.36 -10.80 15.10
C ASN A 42 -0.78 -9.50 15.79
N PRO A 43 -1.12 -9.49 17.09
CA PRO A 43 -1.59 -8.29 17.78
C PRO A 43 -0.65 -7.09 17.66
N THR A 44 0.66 -7.31 17.64
CA THR A 44 1.64 -6.23 17.47
C THR A 44 1.55 -5.61 16.07
N ASN A 45 1.48 -6.44 15.03
CA ASN A 45 1.35 -5.99 13.64
C ASN A 45 0.02 -5.26 13.43
N ASP A 46 -1.05 -5.80 13.95
CA ASP A 46 -2.41 -5.24 13.80
C ASP A 46 -2.52 -3.89 14.50
N CYS A 47 -1.89 -3.73 15.66
CA CYS A 47 -1.85 -2.43 16.35
C CYS A 47 -1.11 -1.36 15.52
N VAL A 48 0.00 -1.70 14.88
CA VAL A 48 0.74 -0.76 14.01
C VAL A 48 -0.08 -0.46 12.75
N ALA A 49 -0.65 -1.50 12.12
CA ALA A 49 -1.49 -1.34 10.95
C ALA A 49 -2.70 -0.43 11.23
N ALA A 50 -3.40 -0.65 12.34
CA ALA A 50 -4.53 0.18 12.76
C ALA A 50 -4.15 1.65 12.96
N LYS A 51 -2.99 1.92 13.58
CA LYS A 51 -2.50 3.30 13.75
C LYS A 51 -2.20 4.01 12.43
N ILE A 52 -1.56 3.31 11.49
CA ILE A 52 -1.25 3.88 10.17
C ILE A 52 -2.56 4.09 9.40
N CYS A 53 -3.48 3.14 9.47
CA CYS A 53 -4.81 3.23 8.88
C CYS A 53 -5.56 4.49 9.34
N GLU A 54 -5.59 4.72 10.66
CA GLU A 54 -6.24 5.91 11.24
C GLU A 54 -5.56 7.21 10.82
N LEU A 55 -4.21 7.22 10.77
CA LEU A 55 -3.45 8.39 10.34
C LEU A 55 -3.70 8.75 8.87
N GLU A 56 -3.83 7.77 7.99
CA GLU A 56 -4.15 7.97 6.57
C GLU A 56 -5.65 8.21 6.31
N GLY A 57 -6.52 7.91 7.27
CA GLY A 57 -7.98 7.96 7.08
C GLY A 57 -8.51 6.78 6.25
N GLY A 58 -7.80 5.65 6.26
CA GLY A 58 -8.16 4.44 5.53
C GLY A 58 -9.21 3.59 6.24
N SER A 59 -9.78 2.62 5.53
CA SER A 59 -10.75 1.67 6.07
C SER A 59 -10.08 0.43 6.70
N ALA A 60 -8.92 0.03 6.18
CA ALA A 60 -8.12 -1.09 6.67
C ALA A 60 -6.65 -0.93 6.29
N ALA A 61 -5.77 -1.58 7.02
CA ALA A 61 -4.34 -1.64 6.69
C ALA A 61 -3.73 -2.98 7.07
N MET A 62 -2.64 -3.35 6.41
CA MET A 62 -1.85 -4.52 6.74
C MET A 62 -0.35 -4.22 6.63
N LEU A 63 0.45 -4.92 7.41
CA LEU A 63 1.90 -4.83 7.34
C LEU A 63 2.47 -5.89 6.39
N THR A 64 3.51 -5.50 5.68
CA THR A 64 4.29 -6.38 4.81
C THR A 64 5.76 -6.37 5.23
N SER A 65 6.58 -7.25 4.66
CA SER A 65 8.01 -7.36 5.00
C SER A 65 8.86 -6.15 4.59
N SER A 66 8.37 -5.31 3.69
CA SER A 66 9.05 -4.10 3.22
C SER A 66 8.11 -3.21 2.42
N GLY A 67 8.48 -1.93 2.20
CA GLY A 67 7.75 -1.03 1.30
C GLY A 67 7.67 -1.56 -0.14
N GLN A 68 8.73 -2.22 -0.63
CA GLN A 68 8.70 -2.89 -1.94
C GLN A 68 7.71 -4.06 -1.98
N ALA A 69 7.57 -4.80 -0.88
CA ALA A 69 6.54 -5.84 -0.76
C ALA A 69 5.14 -5.23 -0.73
N ALA A 70 4.97 -4.07 -0.07
CA ALA A 70 3.70 -3.34 -0.08
C ALA A 70 3.31 -2.92 -1.51
N ASN A 71 4.21 -2.31 -2.27
CA ASN A 71 3.99 -1.93 -3.66
C ASN A 71 3.71 -3.14 -4.56
N PHE A 72 4.47 -4.23 -4.36
CA PHE A 72 4.25 -5.47 -5.08
C PHE A 72 2.84 -6.03 -4.83
N TYR A 73 2.44 -6.19 -3.58
CA TYR A 73 1.14 -6.78 -3.24
C TYR A 73 -0.03 -5.87 -3.60
N ALA A 74 0.11 -4.54 -3.47
CA ALA A 74 -0.92 -3.61 -3.87
C ALA A 74 -1.27 -3.76 -5.36
N VAL A 75 -0.26 -3.89 -6.23
CA VAL A 75 -0.47 -4.10 -7.66
C VAL A 75 -0.86 -5.55 -7.97
N PHE A 76 -0.14 -6.54 -7.41
CA PHE A 76 -0.33 -7.96 -7.76
C PHE A 76 -1.68 -8.53 -7.29
N ASN A 77 -2.30 -7.93 -6.28
CA ASN A 77 -3.65 -8.30 -5.84
C ASN A 77 -4.73 -7.91 -6.84
N ILE A 78 -4.47 -6.91 -7.69
CA ILE A 78 -5.45 -6.32 -8.62
C ILE A 78 -5.14 -6.75 -10.07
N ALA A 79 -3.87 -6.83 -10.43
CA ALA A 79 -3.39 -7.11 -11.78
C ALA A 79 -2.63 -8.43 -11.84
N GLY A 80 -2.96 -9.25 -12.83
CA GLY A 80 -2.34 -10.55 -13.11
C GLY A 80 -1.69 -10.61 -14.50
N CYS A 81 -1.34 -11.81 -14.94
CA CYS A 81 -0.78 -12.03 -16.26
C CYS A 81 -1.76 -11.60 -17.37
N GLY A 82 -1.31 -10.75 -18.26
CA GLY A 82 -2.12 -10.18 -19.33
C GLY A 82 -2.80 -8.85 -18.99
N ASP A 83 -2.70 -8.40 -17.74
CA ASP A 83 -3.23 -7.09 -17.31
C ASP A 83 -2.21 -5.97 -17.49
N HIS A 84 -2.71 -4.75 -17.41
CA HIS A 84 -1.96 -3.52 -17.62
C HIS A 84 -2.12 -2.54 -16.45
N VAL A 85 -1.07 -1.77 -16.18
CA VAL A 85 -1.04 -0.72 -15.15
C VAL A 85 -0.45 0.56 -15.74
N VAL A 86 -1.10 1.70 -15.52
CA VAL A 86 -0.53 3.02 -15.82
C VAL A 86 0.29 3.47 -14.61
N CYS A 87 1.50 3.93 -14.83
CA CYS A 87 2.42 4.28 -13.76
C CYS A 87 3.10 5.62 -14.02
N SER A 88 3.25 6.45 -12.98
CA SER A 88 4.10 7.64 -13.09
C SER A 88 5.55 7.27 -13.37
N THR A 89 6.24 8.03 -14.24
CA THR A 89 7.69 7.88 -14.45
C THR A 89 8.50 8.33 -13.24
N SER A 90 7.95 9.27 -12.45
CA SER A 90 8.60 9.82 -11.27
C SER A 90 8.23 9.00 -10.05
N ILE A 91 8.93 7.90 -9.85
CA ILE A 91 8.81 6.97 -8.72
C ILE A 91 10.19 6.52 -8.26
N TYR A 92 10.27 5.95 -7.07
CA TYR A 92 11.49 5.36 -6.54
C TYR A 92 12.09 4.31 -7.48
N GLY A 93 13.41 4.37 -7.71
CA GLY A 93 14.09 3.49 -8.67
C GLY A 93 13.93 1.99 -8.40
N GLY A 94 13.78 1.59 -7.12
CA GLY A 94 13.47 0.21 -6.75
C GLY A 94 12.08 -0.21 -7.23
N THR A 95 11.09 0.66 -7.12
CA THR A 95 9.72 0.44 -7.59
C THR A 95 9.66 0.43 -9.12
N TYR A 96 10.42 1.32 -9.78
CA TYR A 96 10.55 1.28 -11.24
C TYR A 96 11.11 -0.07 -11.71
N ASN A 97 12.19 -0.55 -11.10
CA ASN A 97 12.76 -1.86 -11.44
C ASN A 97 11.81 -3.03 -11.15
N LEU A 98 11.05 -2.95 -10.05
CA LEU A 98 10.02 -3.93 -9.72
C LEU A 98 8.99 -4.03 -10.85
N PHE A 99 8.47 -2.91 -11.32
CA PHE A 99 7.42 -2.84 -12.34
C PHE A 99 7.97 -3.11 -13.75
N ALA A 100 9.00 -2.37 -14.16
CA ALA A 100 9.52 -2.46 -15.52
C ALA A 100 10.21 -3.79 -15.85
N HIS A 101 10.72 -4.50 -14.84
CA HIS A 101 11.48 -5.74 -15.05
C HIS A 101 10.88 -6.95 -14.37
N THR A 102 10.63 -6.89 -13.06
CA THR A 102 10.20 -8.07 -12.31
C THR A 102 8.75 -8.45 -12.62
N MET A 103 7.81 -7.53 -12.46
CA MET A 103 6.38 -7.80 -12.72
C MET A 103 6.08 -7.98 -14.21
N LYS A 104 6.86 -7.34 -15.09
CA LYS A 104 6.79 -7.60 -16.53
C LYS A 104 7.09 -9.06 -16.87
N ARG A 105 8.03 -9.71 -16.18
CA ARG A 105 8.30 -11.16 -16.34
C ARG A 105 7.14 -12.03 -15.86
N MET A 106 6.27 -11.50 -15.02
CA MET A 106 5.04 -12.14 -14.56
C MET A 106 3.86 -11.90 -15.52
N GLY A 107 4.11 -11.20 -16.63
CA GLY A 107 3.11 -10.93 -17.66
C GLY A 107 2.23 -9.71 -17.39
N ILE A 108 2.58 -8.86 -16.42
CA ILE A 108 1.88 -7.58 -16.16
C ILE A 108 2.59 -6.48 -16.98
N GLU A 109 1.85 -5.76 -17.79
CA GLU A 109 2.37 -4.67 -18.60
C GLU A 109 2.24 -3.32 -17.89
N PHE A 110 3.20 -2.43 -18.12
CA PHE A 110 3.21 -1.09 -17.54
C PHE A 110 3.40 -0.04 -18.63
N THR A 111 2.56 1.01 -18.62
CA THR A 111 2.80 2.24 -19.37
C THR A 111 3.21 3.33 -18.40
N PHE A 112 4.40 3.90 -18.62
CA PHE A 112 4.93 4.97 -17.79
C PHE A 112 4.61 6.33 -18.42
N VAL A 113 3.99 7.23 -17.65
CA VAL A 113 3.62 8.59 -18.05
C VAL A 113 4.31 9.61 -17.16
N SER A 114 4.62 10.79 -17.70
CA SER A 114 5.13 11.89 -16.86
C SER A 114 4.04 12.34 -15.88
N PRO A 115 4.36 12.64 -14.60
CA PRO A 115 3.38 13.24 -13.68
C PRO A 115 2.91 14.62 -14.15
N THR A 116 3.64 15.26 -15.09
CA THR A 116 3.31 16.55 -15.68
C THR A 116 2.84 16.44 -17.15
N CYS A 117 2.49 15.23 -17.61
CA CYS A 117 1.94 15.02 -18.95
C CYS A 117 0.60 15.77 -19.14
N SER A 118 0.16 15.95 -20.37
CA SER A 118 -1.19 16.50 -20.63
C SER A 118 -2.27 15.48 -20.27
N ASP A 119 -3.53 15.94 -20.17
CA ASP A 119 -4.65 15.04 -19.90
C ASP A 119 -4.85 14.05 -21.05
N GLU A 120 -4.65 14.50 -22.31
CA GLU A 120 -4.74 13.64 -23.48
C GLU A 120 -3.66 12.55 -23.48
N GLU A 121 -2.44 12.88 -23.03
CA GLU A 121 -1.37 11.89 -22.89
C GLU A 121 -1.67 10.88 -21.78
N LEU A 122 -2.19 11.34 -20.64
CA LEU A 122 -2.61 10.46 -19.55
C LEU A 122 -3.74 9.52 -19.99
N GLU A 123 -4.78 10.05 -20.66
CA GLU A 123 -5.89 9.27 -21.19
C GLU A 123 -5.43 8.23 -22.21
N SER A 124 -4.49 8.59 -23.10
CA SER A 124 -3.96 7.68 -24.12
C SER A 124 -3.16 6.50 -23.56
N ALA A 125 -2.73 6.59 -22.29
CA ALA A 125 -2.00 5.51 -21.62
C ALA A 125 -2.91 4.36 -21.17
N PHE A 126 -4.22 4.58 -21.04
CA PHE A 126 -5.16 3.56 -20.63
C PHE A 126 -5.46 2.58 -21.77
N ARG A 127 -5.63 1.32 -21.40
CA ARG A 127 -5.98 0.20 -22.30
C ARG A 127 -7.21 -0.54 -21.77
N PRO A 128 -7.91 -1.34 -22.59
CA PRO A 128 -9.07 -2.11 -22.12
C PRO A 128 -8.77 -3.08 -20.95
N ASN A 129 -7.49 -3.50 -20.82
CA ASN A 129 -7.00 -4.38 -19.78
C ASN A 129 -6.27 -3.63 -18.65
N THR A 130 -6.37 -2.30 -18.56
CA THR A 130 -5.82 -1.53 -17.44
C THR A 130 -6.59 -1.88 -16.17
N LYS A 131 -5.87 -2.14 -15.08
CA LYS A 131 -6.41 -2.55 -13.79
C LYS A 131 -6.12 -1.58 -12.64
N ALA A 132 -5.10 -0.76 -12.78
CA ALA A 132 -4.73 0.22 -11.75
C ALA A 132 -3.91 1.36 -12.34
N VAL A 133 -3.86 2.46 -11.58
CA VAL A 133 -2.90 3.54 -11.77
C VAL A 133 -1.98 3.58 -10.55
N PHE A 134 -0.69 3.81 -10.74
CA PHE A 134 0.29 3.90 -9.66
C PHE A 134 1.09 5.20 -9.73
N GLY A 135 1.29 5.85 -8.59
CA GLY A 135 2.14 7.02 -8.46
C GLY A 135 2.81 7.12 -7.09
N GLU A 136 3.69 8.06 -6.93
CA GLU A 136 4.36 8.41 -5.68
C GLU A 136 4.08 9.88 -5.37
N THR A 137 3.61 10.17 -4.15
CA THR A 137 3.18 11.54 -3.76
C THR A 137 4.27 12.56 -4.00
N VAL A 138 5.49 12.26 -3.55
CA VAL A 138 6.71 13.04 -3.80
C VAL A 138 7.81 12.08 -4.22
N ALA A 139 8.22 12.18 -5.48
CA ALA A 139 9.15 11.24 -6.08
C ALA A 139 10.56 11.29 -5.48
N ASN A 140 11.13 10.11 -5.25
CA ASN A 140 12.51 9.96 -4.81
C ASN A 140 13.42 9.53 -5.99
N PRO A 141 14.45 10.31 -6.40
CA PRO A 141 14.97 11.54 -5.76
C PRO A 141 14.51 12.85 -6.42
N ALA A 142 13.65 12.79 -7.43
CA ALA A 142 13.34 13.94 -8.28
C ALA A 142 12.54 15.06 -7.57
N LEU A 143 11.93 14.76 -6.42
CA LEU A 143 11.06 15.66 -5.64
C LEU A 143 9.87 16.22 -6.45
N THR A 144 9.52 15.55 -7.54
CA THR A 144 8.33 15.88 -8.32
C THR A 144 7.10 15.48 -7.53
N VAL A 145 6.14 16.40 -7.42
CA VAL A 145 4.87 16.17 -6.72
C VAL A 145 3.84 15.66 -7.72
N LEU A 146 3.13 14.58 -7.34
CA LEU A 146 2.02 14.02 -8.12
C LEU A 146 0.76 14.86 -7.87
N ASP A 147 0.07 15.23 -8.94
CA ASP A 147 -1.30 15.73 -8.85
C ASP A 147 -2.26 14.54 -8.62
N ILE A 148 -2.51 14.25 -7.34
CA ILE A 148 -3.28 13.06 -6.93
C ILE A 148 -4.72 13.14 -7.44
N GLU A 149 -5.38 14.30 -7.32
CA GLU A 149 -6.77 14.47 -7.77
C GLU A 149 -6.92 14.22 -9.27
N ARG A 150 -5.99 14.72 -10.06
CA ARG A 150 -5.97 14.51 -11.49
C ARG A 150 -5.78 13.04 -11.87
N PHE A 151 -4.84 12.36 -11.25
CA PHE A 151 -4.58 10.94 -11.49
C PHE A 151 -5.72 10.05 -10.96
N ALA A 152 -6.31 10.41 -9.82
CA ALA A 152 -7.48 9.74 -9.26
C ALA A 152 -8.69 9.87 -10.19
N LYS A 153 -8.94 11.08 -10.70
CA LYS A 153 -10.03 11.30 -11.66
C LYS A 153 -9.86 10.45 -12.91
N ALA A 154 -8.68 10.44 -13.52
CA ALA A 154 -8.41 9.62 -14.69
C ALA A 154 -8.57 8.12 -14.39
N ALA A 155 -8.08 7.62 -13.25
CA ALA A 155 -8.26 6.24 -12.83
C ALA A 155 -9.74 5.89 -12.67
N HIS A 156 -10.50 6.71 -11.95
CA HIS A 156 -11.92 6.47 -11.67
C HIS A 156 -12.80 6.59 -12.92
N ASP A 157 -12.49 7.48 -13.85
CA ASP A 157 -13.19 7.59 -15.13
C ASP A 157 -13.04 6.29 -15.96
N HIS A 158 -11.96 5.54 -15.75
CA HIS A 158 -11.72 4.20 -16.30
C HIS A 158 -12.15 3.03 -15.40
N GLY A 159 -12.73 3.33 -14.23
CA GLY A 159 -13.21 2.32 -13.28
C GLY A 159 -12.09 1.50 -12.60
N VAL A 160 -10.91 2.06 -12.46
CA VAL A 160 -9.75 1.41 -11.83
C VAL A 160 -9.24 2.22 -10.65
N PRO A 161 -8.61 1.60 -9.63
CA PRO A 161 -8.10 2.30 -8.47
C PRO A 161 -6.79 3.04 -8.76
N LEU A 162 -6.57 4.13 -7.99
CA LEU A 162 -5.28 4.80 -7.86
C LEU A 162 -4.54 4.29 -6.62
N ILE A 163 -3.33 3.81 -6.82
CA ILE A 163 -2.38 3.39 -5.77
C ILE A 163 -1.31 4.48 -5.63
N VAL A 164 -1.08 4.97 -4.41
CA VAL A 164 -0.10 6.02 -4.14
C VAL A 164 0.89 5.59 -3.06
N ASP A 165 2.18 5.62 -3.39
CA ASP A 165 3.25 5.50 -2.39
C ASP A 165 3.44 6.85 -1.69
N ASN A 166 3.07 6.92 -0.41
CA ASN A 166 3.13 8.13 0.42
C ASN A 166 4.27 8.12 1.43
N THR A 167 5.35 7.39 1.12
CA THR A 167 6.48 7.19 2.03
C THR A 167 7.13 8.51 2.46
N PHE A 168 7.38 9.44 1.52
CA PHE A 168 8.10 10.67 1.82
C PHE A 168 7.29 11.69 2.61
N PRO A 169 6.08 12.07 2.19
CA PRO A 169 5.30 13.06 2.92
C PRO A 169 4.82 12.54 4.28
N THR A 170 4.58 11.24 4.39
CA THR A 170 3.89 10.62 5.52
C THR A 170 2.45 11.13 5.70
N PRO A 171 1.58 10.47 6.46
CA PRO A 171 0.22 10.97 6.69
C PRO A 171 0.14 12.32 7.43
N ILE A 172 1.26 12.81 7.95
CA ILE A 172 1.33 14.11 8.61
C ILE A 172 1.31 15.27 7.62
N ASN A 173 1.99 15.11 6.47
CA ASN A 173 2.11 16.17 5.47
C ASN A 173 1.12 16.00 4.31
N CYS A 174 0.70 14.77 4.01
CA CYS A 174 -0.26 14.47 2.95
C CYS A 174 -0.99 13.17 3.28
N ARG A 175 -2.30 13.15 3.04
CA ARG A 175 -3.15 11.97 3.10
C ARG A 175 -3.76 11.73 1.73
N PRO A 176 -3.16 10.89 0.89
CA PRO A 176 -3.62 10.70 -0.48
C PRO A 176 -5.08 10.24 -0.60
N ILE A 177 -5.62 9.56 0.41
CA ILE A 177 -7.04 9.14 0.44
C ILE A 177 -7.97 10.35 0.38
N GLU A 178 -7.64 11.45 1.07
CA GLU A 178 -8.43 12.69 1.04
C GLU A 178 -8.46 13.35 -0.35
N TRP A 179 -7.51 12.99 -1.23
CA TRP A 179 -7.34 13.48 -2.59
C TRP A 179 -7.77 12.47 -3.67
N GLY A 180 -8.40 11.37 -3.26
CA GLY A 180 -8.98 10.38 -4.18
C GLY A 180 -8.14 9.14 -4.42
N ALA A 181 -7.02 8.92 -3.71
CA ALA A 181 -6.33 7.65 -3.77
C ALA A 181 -7.15 6.54 -3.07
N ASP A 182 -7.16 5.35 -3.65
CA ASP A 182 -7.88 4.18 -3.14
C ASP A 182 -6.99 3.31 -2.26
N ILE A 183 -5.69 3.24 -2.59
CA ILE A 183 -4.71 2.45 -1.88
C ILE A 183 -3.47 3.30 -1.62
N VAL A 184 -3.01 3.30 -0.36
CA VAL A 184 -1.79 4.01 0.03
C VAL A 184 -0.77 3.00 0.54
N THR A 185 0.47 3.14 0.05
CA THR A 185 1.60 2.31 0.50
C THR A 185 2.66 3.15 1.20
N HIS A 186 3.39 2.51 2.12
CA HIS A 186 4.46 3.13 2.89
C HIS A 186 5.66 2.21 3.07
N SER A 187 6.85 2.79 3.04
CA SER A 187 8.03 2.17 3.61
C SER A 187 8.28 2.71 5.02
N THR A 188 8.14 1.87 6.03
CA THR A 188 8.39 2.26 7.42
C THR A 188 9.86 2.58 7.72
N THR A 189 10.79 2.22 6.83
CA THR A 189 12.19 2.61 6.90
C THR A 189 12.36 4.12 6.97
N CYS A 190 11.62 4.88 6.16
CA CYS A 190 11.62 6.33 6.19
C CYS A 190 10.67 6.88 7.27
N LEU A 191 9.48 6.32 7.38
CA LEU A 191 8.43 6.75 8.31
C LEU A 191 8.90 6.69 9.78
N LEU A 192 9.55 5.61 10.19
CA LEU A 192 10.03 5.43 11.56
C LEU A 192 11.25 6.31 11.89
N TYR A 193 12.06 6.67 10.92
CA TYR A 193 13.19 7.59 11.13
C TYR A 193 12.70 9.01 11.45
N THR A 194 11.70 9.48 10.73
CA THR A 194 11.11 10.81 10.94
C THR A 194 10.30 10.88 12.25
N SER A 195 9.72 9.77 12.71
CA SER A 195 8.97 9.72 13.98
C SER A 195 9.88 9.69 15.23
N ARG A 196 11.19 9.50 15.09
CA ARG A 196 12.15 9.58 16.19
C ARG A 196 12.59 11.01 16.53
N CYS A 197 12.23 11.98 15.74
CA CYS A 197 12.61 13.39 15.94
C CYS A 197 11.50 14.24 16.57
N VAL A 198 10.54 13.62 17.24
CA VAL A 198 9.48 14.31 18.00
C VAL A 198 9.55 13.93 19.46
#